data_8c29ea7104a13a6783a860a981ff3385
#
_entry.id   8c29ea7104a13a6783a860a981ff3385
#
_cell.length_a   1.000
_cell.length_b   1.000
_cell.length_c   1.000
_cell.angle_alpha   90.00
_cell.angle_beta   90.00
_cell.angle_gamma   90.00
#
_symmetry.space_group_name_H-M   'P 1'
#
loop_
_entity.id
_entity.type
_entity.pdbx_description
1 polymer ?
#
loop_
_entity_poly.entity_id
_entity_poly.type
_entity_poly.pdbx_seq_one_letter_code
_entity_poly.pdbx_strand_id
1 'polypeptide(L)'
;MRYARIMGVTGVAILWTAFAAGAADLPGCTAPAGFQDYPHPAIAPMDQLVSHTEEVVIGRPLVAVAEAMDKPLKETIRQSQALPGVSGDFMLTKGDFGPAGSRHIVCLTDGGSVEEESLDRGQSGNAAWFRYIVWNYRTPKARPIAYGVGEFRTVQIDSTHTRVIWTYSFRLKDDVFPGELGALGQWLFRVGFLDREYAAMMRGVLEGYKTAAETPSRP
;
A
#
# COMPACT_ATOMS: atom_id res chain seq x y z
N MET A 1 47.51 -34.31 -30.89
CA MET A 1 46.09 -34.54 -31.16
C MET A 1 45.34 -34.72 -29.80
N ARG A 2 44.66 -33.74 -29.29
CA ARG A 2 43.72 -33.86 -28.14
C ARG A 2 42.55 -32.94 -28.40
N TYR A 3 41.37 -33.53 -28.62
CA TYR A 3 40.11 -32.85 -28.84
C TYR A 3 39.55 -32.39 -27.50
N ALA A 4 39.29 -31.08 -27.34
CA ALA A 4 38.52 -30.51 -26.25
C ALA A 4 37.02 -30.56 -26.61
N ARG A 5 36.22 -31.26 -25.80
CA ARG A 5 34.75 -31.26 -25.87
C ARG A 5 34.23 -29.99 -25.19
N ILE A 6 33.52 -29.18 -25.95
CA ILE A 6 32.72 -28.06 -25.46
C ILE A 6 31.35 -28.63 -25.04
N MET A 7 31.05 -28.56 -23.74
CA MET A 7 29.68 -28.82 -23.23
C MET A 7 28.80 -27.59 -23.49
N GLY A 8 27.78 -27.76 -24.32
CA GLY A 8 26.76 -26.77 -24.54
C GLY A 8 25.80 -26.74 -23.35
N VAL A 9 25.65 -25.56 -22.74
CA VAL A 9 24.62 -25.28 -21.75
C VAL A 9 23.34 -24.92 -22.50
N THR A 10 22.36 -25.84 -22.46
CA THR A 10 21.02 -25.60 -23.01
C THR A 10 20.24 -24.73 -22.00
N GLY A 11 20.10 -23.44 -22.29
CA GLY A 11 19.24 -22.54 -21.56
C GLY A 11 17.77 -22.85 -21.82
N VAL A 12 17.05 -23.23 -20.79
CA VAL A 12 15.58 -23.36 -20.83
C VAL A 12 15.00 -21.96 -20.77
N ALA A 13 14.54 -21.46 -21.91
CA ALA A 13 13.75 -20.22 -21.96
C ALA A 13 12.31 -20.52 -21.48
N ILE A 14 11.97 -20.07 -20.29
CA ILE A 14 10.59 -20.09 -19.81
C ILE A 14 9.86 -18.93 -20.49
N LEU A 15 9.04 -19.23 -21.48
CA LEU A 15 8.11 -18.31 -22.12
C LEU A 15 6.97 -17.98 -21.12
N TRP A 16 7.03 -16.79 -20.56
CA TRP A 16 5.86 -16.19 -19.87
C TRP A 16 4.93 -15.65 -20.93
N THR A 17 3.86 -16.37 -21.24
CA THR A 17 2.75 -15.84 -22.02
C THR A 17 2.01 -14.80 -21.17
N ALA A 18 2.19 -13.52 -21.51
CA ALA A 18 1.39 -12.44 -20.97
C ALA A 18 -0.03 -12.58 -21.54
N PHE A 19 -0.96 -13.07 -20.73
CA PHE A 19 -2.39 -12.88 -21.02
C PHE A 19 -2.69 -11.40 -20.86
N ALA A 20 -2.87 -10.71 -21.98
CA ALA A 20 -3.55 -9.42 -22.00
C ALA A 20 -5.03 -9.68 -21.65
N ALA A 21 -5.37 -9.62 -20.37
CA ALA A 21 -6.76 -9.51 -19.95
C ALA A 21 -7.26 -8.17 -20.46
N GLY A 22 -8.18 -8.18 -21.43
CA GLY A 22 -8.92 -6.99 -21.83
C GLY A 22 -9.53 -6.35 -20.60
N ALA A 23 -9.54 -5.01 -20.54
CA ALA A 23 -10.23 -4.25 -19.53
C ALA A 23 -11.74 -4.56 -19.64
N ALA A 24 -12.18 -5.64 -18.99
CA ALA A 24 -13.60 -5.82 -18.69
C ALA A 24 -13.95 -4.73 -17.66
N ASP A 25 -15.07 -4.05 -17.86
CA ASP A 25 -15.64 -3.15 -16.84
C ASP A 25 -15.71 -3.93 -15.53
N LEU A 26 -14.82 -3.60 -14.58
CA LEU A 26 -14.81 -4.23 -13.27
C LEU A 26 -16.16 -3.91 -12.61
N PRO A 27 -16.88 -4.90 -12.08
CA PRO A 27 -18.08 -4.63 -11.32
C PRO A 27 -17.75 -3.64 -10.21
N GLY A 28 -18.66 -2.70 -9.93
CA GLY A 28 -18.47 -1.71 -8.88
C GLY A 28 -18.02 -2.38 -7.57
N CYS A 29 -17.16 -1.73 -6.79
CA CYS A 29 -16.68 -2.28 -5.54
C CYS A 29 -17.85 -2.60 -4.60
N THR A 30 -17.98 -3.85 -4.22
CA THR A 30 -18.99 -4.37 -3.28
C THR A 30 -18.35 -5.36 -2.33
N ALA A 31 -19.02 -5.69 -1.25
CA ALA A 31 -18.56 -6.77 -0.38
C ALA A 31 -18.44 -8.07 -1.20
N PRO A 32 -17.27 -8.75 -1.18
CA PRO A 32 -17.08 -10.00 -1.91
C PRO A 32 -18.09 -11.08 -1.51
N ALA A 33 -18.43 -11.98 -2.43
CA ALA A 33 -19.29 -13.13 -2.11
C ALA A 33 -18.71 -13.93 -0.93
N GLY A 34 -19.53 -14.22 0.08
CA GLY A 34 -19.11 -14.89 1.31
C GLY A 34 -18.19 -14.02 2.20
N PHE A 35 -18.25 -12.72 2.05
CA PHE A 35 -17.56 -11.80 2.96
C PHE A 35 -18.02 -12.04 4.39
N GLN A 36 -17.04 -12.15 5.29
CA GLN A 36 -17.25 -12.20 6.72
C GLN A 36 -16.49 -11.04 7.34
N ASP A 37 -17.20 -10.25 8.10
CA ASP A 37 -16.66 -9.09 8.80
C ASP A 37 -15.98 -9.56 10.10
N TYR A 38 -14.66 -9.51 10.13
CA TYR A 38 -13.87 -9.82 11.30
C TYR A 38 -13.23 -8.54 11.85
N PRO A 39 -13.12 -8.39 13.19
CA PRO A 39 -12.33 -7.32 13.76
C PRO A 39 -10.87 -7.46 13.30
N HIS A 40 -10.18 -6.33 13.18
CA HIS A 40 -8.76 -6.35 12.87
C HIS A 40 -7.97 -7.11 13.96
N PRO A 41 -6.85 -7.77 13.62
CA PRO A 41 -5.99 -8.42 14.59
C PRO A 41 -5.35 -7.41 15.54
N ALA A 42 -4.97 -7.85 16.73
CA ALA A 42 -4.18 -7.02 17.64
C ALA A 42 -2.85 -6.62 16.99
N ILE A 43 -2.53 -5.33 17.07
CA ILE A 43 -1.29 -4.80 16.48
C ILE A 43 -0.12 -5.18 17.37
N ALA A 44 0.83 -5.92 16.81
CA ALA A 44 2.06 -6.32 17.50
C ALA A 44 2.97 -5.11 17.79
N PRO A 45 3.89 -5.20 18.75
CA PRO A 45 4.95 -4.22 18.95
C PRO A 45 5.75 -3.94 17.67
N MET A 46 6.24 -2.71 17.52
CA MET A 46 6.90 -2.25 16.28
C MET A 46 8.16 -3.07 15.91
N ASP A 47 8.87 -3.62 16.87
CA ASP A 47 10.03 -4.49 16.68
C ASP A 47 9.69 -5.86 16.05
N GLN A 48 8.41 -6.23 16.03
CA GLN A 48 7.88 -7.42 15.37
C GLN A 48 7.32 -7.14 13.97
N LEU A 49 7.38 -5.90 13.51
CA LEU A 49 6.90 -5.48 12.20
C LEU A 49 8.08 -5.19 11.27
N VAL A 50 7.86 -5.41 9.98
CA VAL A 50 8.82 -5.02 8.93
C VAL A 50 8.34 -3.69 8.34
N SER A 51 9.10 -2.63 8.60
CA SER A 51 8.66 -1.26 8.27
C SER A 51 9.53 -0.61 7.20
N HIS A 52 8.91 0.28 6.41
CA HIS A 52 9.56 1.18 5.45
C HIS A 52 8.97 2.58 5.57
N THR A 53 9.76 3.60 5.32
CA THR A 53 9.32 5.00 5.38
C THR A 53 9.77 5.73 4.13
N GLU A 54 8.84 6.48 3.55
CA GLU A 54 9.10 7.43 2.47
C GLU A 54 8.65 8.82 2.91
N GLU A 55 9.30 9.86 2.38
CA GLU A 55 8.91 11.24 2.65
C GLU A 55 8.99 12.12 1.43
N VAL A 56 8.21 13.19 1.44
CA VAL A 56 8.25 14.24 0.42
C VAL A 56 8.06 15.62 1.06
N VAL A 57 8.73 16.62 0.53
CA VAL A 57 8.46 18.03 0.85
C VAL A 57 7.61 18.63 -0.28
N ILE A 58 6.48 19.22 0.10
CA ILE A 58 5.50 19.84 -0.78
C ILE A 58 5.57 21.36 -0.56
N GLY A 59 5.71 22.12 -1.63
CA GLY A 59 5.79 23.59 -1.63
C GLY A 59 4.43 24.27 -1.38
N ARG A 60 3.67 23.79 -0.40
CA ARG A 60 2.33 24.29 -0.03
C ARG A 60 2.12 24.22 1.48
N PRO A 61 1.28 25.10 2.05
CA PRO A 61 0.90 25.03 3.45
C PRO A 61 0.09 23.78 3.78
N LEU A 62 0.09 23.37 5.06
CA LEU A 62 -0.53 22.14 5.57
C LEU A 62 -1.98 21.93 5.09
N VAL A 63 -2.78 22.98 5.08
CA VAL A 63 -4.19 22.92 4.66
C VAL A 63 -4.32 22.44 3.21
N ALA A 64 -3.54 23.01 2.29
CA ALA A 64 -3.59 22.63 0.88
C ALA A 64 -3.05 21.21 0.64
N VAL A 65 -2.10 20.76 1.46
CA VAL A 65 -1.60 19.38 1.41
C VAL A 65 -2.67 18.41 1.92
N ALA A 66 -3.36 18.74 3.01
CA ALA A 66 -4.45 17.92 3.53
C ALA A 66 -5.58 17.73 2.49
N GLU A 67 -5.99 18.81 1.81
CA GLU A 67 -6.97 18.74 0.71
C GLU A 67 -6.51 17.84 -0.45
N ALA A 68 -5.22 17.87 -0.80
CA ALA A 68 -4.67 17.00 -1.84
C ALA A 68 -4.63 15.52 -1.40
N MET A 69 -4.47 15.25 -0.10
CA MET A 69 -4.44 13.90 0.45
C MET A 69 -5.84 13.28 0.64
N ASP A 70 -6.90 14.08 0.67
CA ASP A 70 -8.29 13.60 0.77
C ASP A 70 -8.84 13.05 -0.57
N LYS A 71 -8.01 12.90 -1.61
CA LYS A 71 -8.42 12.31 -2.87
C LYS A 71 -8.74 10.82 -2.73
N PRO A 72 -9.71 10.32 -3.53
CA PRO A 72 -10.06 8.90 -3.54
C PRO A 72 -8.84 8.00 -3.81
N LEU A 73 -8.73 6.87 -3.08
CA LEU A 73 -7.61 5.93 -3.19
C LEU A 73 -7.38 5.43 -4.63
N LYS A 74 -8.46 5.25 -5.41
CA LYS A 74 -8.39 4.85 -6.84
C LYS A 74 -7.64 5.85 -7.73
N GLU A 75 -7.54 7.10 -7.33
CA GLU A 75 -6.81 8.14 -8.05
C GLU A 75 -5.34 8.20 -7.64
N THR A 76 -5.02 7.74 -6.43
CA THR A 76 -3.70 7.82 -5.83
C THR A 76 -2.92 6.52 -5.92
N ILE A 77 -3.57 5.36 -5.70
CA ILE A 77 -2.94 4.04 -5.76
C ILE A 77 -3.25 3.38 -7.10
N ARG A 78 -2.37 3.60 -8.07
CA ARG A 78 -2.47 3.05 -9.42
C ARG A 78 -1.82 1.67 -9.52
N GLN A 79 -2.33 0.85 -10.42
CA GLN A 79 -1.72 -0.44 -10.74
C GLN A 79 -0.29 -0.27 -11.24
N SER A 80 0.61 -1.10 -10.74
CA SER A 80 1.96 -1.28 -11.24
C SER A 80 2.18 -2.73 -11.72
N GLN A 81 3.38 -3.03 -12.23
CA GLN A 81 3.71 -4.40 -12.62
C GLN A 81 3.66 -5.39 -11.44
N ALA A 82 4.03 -4.94 -10.24
CA ALA A 82 4.13 -5.78 -9.05
C ALA A 82 2.88 -5.74 -8.17
N LEU A 83 2.19 -4.58 -8.11
CA LEU A 83 1.07 -4.34 -7.20
C LEU A 83 -0.21 -4.00 -7.97
N PRO A 84 -1.36 -4.53 -7.54
CA PRO A 84 -2.65 -4.07 -8.05
C PRO A 84 -2.89 -2.62 -7.66
N GLY A 85 -3.63 -1.89 -8.48
CA GLY A 85 -4.18 -0.59 -8.10
C GLY A 85 -5.47 -0.76 -7.31
N VAL A 86 -6.05 0.38 -6.90
CA VAL A 86 -7.38 0.42 -6.28
C VAL A 86 -8.42 0.68 -7.36
N SER A 87 -9.48 -0.13 -7.40
CA SER A 87 -10.62 0.05 -8.31
C SER A 87 -11.79 0.80 -7.67
N GLY A 88 -11.88 0.79 -6.34
CA GLY A 88 -12.91 1.47 -5.56
C GLY A 88 -12.88 1.04 -4.10
N ASP A 89 -13.84 1.53 -3.35
CA ASP A 89 -14.05 1.16 -1.96
C ASP A 89 -15.54 0.97 -1.66
N PHE A 90 -15.84 0.24 -0.58
CA PHE A 90 -17.19 -0.03 -0.09
C PHE A 90 -17.22 0.12 1.43
N MET A 91 -17.97 1.09 1.94
CA MET A 91 -18.06 1.38 3.37
C MET A 91 -18.75 0.26 4.15
N LEU A 92 -18.11 -0.19 5.24
CA LEU A 92 -18.67 -1.13 6.22
C LEU A 92 -19.31 -0.41 7.41
N THR A 93 -18.88 0.83 7.68
CA THR A 93 -19.44 1.69 8.71
C THR A 93 -20.23 2.83 8.11
N LYS A 94 -21.09 3.48 8.91
CA LYS A 94 -21.81 4.69 8.49
C LYS A 94 -20.86 5.87 8.28
N GLY A 95 -21.09 6.65 7.23
CA GLY A 95 -20.33 7.87 6.92
C GLY A 95 -19.09 7.56 6.05
N ASP A 96 -18.20 8.55 5.96
CA ASP A 96 -16.98 8.48 5.15
C ASP A 96 -15.83 7.83 5.92
N PHE A 97 -14.86 7.30 5.19
CA PHE A 97 -13.62 6.80 5.77
C PHE A 97 -12.75 7.95 6.27
N GLY A 98 -12.19 7.79 7.48
CA GLY A 98 -11.29 8.79 8.09
C GLY A 98 -11.42 8.92 9.60
N PRO A 99 -12.63 9.10 10.19
CA PRO A 99 -12.79 9.06 11.64
C PRO A 99 -12.32 7.72 12.23
N ALA A 100 -11.71 7.74 13.42
CA ALA A 100 -11.28 6.53 14.11
C ALA A 100 -12.43 5.52 14.24
N GLY A 101 -12.17 4.25 13.92
CA GLY A 101 -13.17 3.18 13.87
C GLY A 101 -13.98 3.12 12.57
N SER A 102 -13.81 4.07 11.63
CA SER A 102 -14.42 3.93 10.30
C SER A 102 -13.73 2.81 9.51
N ARG A 103 -14.55 2.00 8.83
CA ARG A 103 -14.08 0.79 8.12
C ARG A 103 -14.65 0.72 6.72
N HIS A 104 -13.83 0.23 5.79
CA HIS A 104 -14.25 -0.06 4.44
C HIS A 104 -13.53 -1.29 3.85
N ILE A 105 -14.07 -1.81 2.76
CA ILE A 105 -13.40 -2.75 1.88
C ILE A 105 -12.76 -1.92 0.76
N VAL A 106 -11.48 -2.13 0.50
CA VAL A 106 -10.80 -1.60 -0.67
C VAL A 106 -10.73 -2.70 -1.73
N CYS A 107 -11.35 -2.46 -2.87
CA CYS A 107 -11.32 -3.36 -4.01
C CYS A 107 -10.10 -3.10 -4.89
N LEU A 108 -9.44 -4.17 -5.33
CA LEU A 108 -8.22 -4.11 -6.11
C LEU A 108 -8.48 -4.42 -7.58
N THR A 109 -7.62 -3.90 -8.46
CA THR A 109 -7.76 -4.08 -9.93
C THR A 109 -7.48 -5.53 -10.39
N ASP A 110 -6.93 -6.38 -9.52
CA ASP A 110 -6.74 -7.82 -9.78
C ASP A 110 -7.94 -8.67 -9.36
N GLY A 111 -9.03 -8.04 -8.95
CA GLY A 111 -10.23 -8.71 -8.42
C GLY A 111 -10.14 -9.09 -6.93
N GLY A 112 -9.00 -8.82 -6.30
CA GLY A 112 -8.81 -8.98 -4.86
C GLY A 112 -9.44 -7.85 -4.06
N SER A 113 -9.37 -7.97 -2.73
CA SER A 113 -9.79 -6.94 -1.80
C SER A 113 -9.01 -7.00 -0.49
N VAL A 114 -9.08 -5.93 0.26
CA VAL A 114 -8.59 -5.84 1.64
C VAL A 114 -9.63 -5.12 2.50
N GLU A 115 -9.61 -5.33 3.80
CA GLU A 115 -10.30 -4.48 4.76
C GLU A 115 -9.35 -3.43 5.30
N GLU A 116 -9.87 -2.25 5.56
CA GLU A 116 -9.12 -1.15 6.15
C GLU A 116 -9.94 -0.48 7.25
N GLU A 117 -9.28 -0.13 8.36
CA GLU A 117 -9.87 0.61 9.47
C GLU A 117 -8.97 1.80 9.83
N SER A 118 -9.59 2.95 10.00
CA SER A 118 -8.95 4.13 10.59
C SER A 118 -8.76 3.93 12.08
N LEU A 119 -7.52 3.94 12.55
CA LEU A 119 -7.17 3.74 13.96
C LEU A 119 -7.12 5.05 14.74
N ASP A 120 -6.55 6.07 14.11
CA ASP A 120 -6.36 7.39 14.72
C ASP A 120 -6.16 8.44 13.63
N ARG A 121 -6.78 9.61 13.83
CA ARG A 121 -6.60 10.77 12.98
C ARG A 121 -6.71 12.04 13.83
N GLY A 122 -5.79 12.97 13.62
CA GLY A 122 -5.82 14.22 14.37
C GLY A 122 -4.92 15.29 13.79
N GLN A 123 -5.02 16.46 14.42
CA GLN A 123 -4.18 17.60 14.13
C GLN A 123 -3.86 18.35 15.42
N SER A 124 -2.63 18.80 15.59
CA SER A 124 -2.21 19.64 16.70
C SER A 124 -1.09 20.57 16.26
N GLY A 125 -1.29 21.88 16.47
CA GLY A 125 -0.34 22.90 16.03
C GLY A 125 -0.07 22.84 14.54
N ASN A 126 1.19 22.62 14.18
CA ASN A 126 1.67 22.53 12.79
C ASN A 126 1.78 21.09 12.26
N ALA A 127 1.19 20.10 12.94
CA ALA A 127 1.25 18.71 12.55
C ALA A 127 -0.13 18.07 12.47
N ALA A 128 -0.30 17.16 11.50
CA ALA A 128 -1.45 16.28 11.38
C ALA A 128 -0.97 14.83 11.27
N TRP A 129 -1.82 13.89 11.66
CA TRP A 129 -1.53 12.46 11.52
C TRP A 129 -2.77 11.69 11.13
N PHE A 130 -2.52 10.55 10.48
CA PHE A 130 -3.53 9.57 10.14
C PHE A 130 -2.91 8.18 10.21
N ARG A 131 -3.49 7.29 11.02
CA ARG A 131 -3.04 5.92 11.21
C ARG A 131 -4.18 4.95 10.90
N TYR A 132 -3.87 3.89 10.17
CA TYR A 132 -4.84 2.90 9.74
C TYR A 132 -4.23 1.49 9.72
N ILE A 133 -5.09 0.48 9.75
CA ILE A 133 -4.70 -0.93 9.62
C ILE A 133 -5.41 -1.54 8.40
N VAL A 134 -4.69 -2.40 7.70
CA VAL A 134 -5.17 -3.17 6.54
C VAL A 134 -5.01 -4.64 6.82
N TRP A 135 -6.08 -5.42 6.68
CA TRP A 135 -6.05 -6.87 6.92
C TRP A 135 -7.02 -7.59 5.98
N ASN A 136 -7.28 -8.87 6.22
CA ASN A 136 -8.17 -9.73 5.41
C ASN A 136 -7.88 -9.64 3.92
N TYR A 137 -6.59 -9.77 3.57
CA TYR A 137 -6.13 -9.72 2.18
C TYR A 137 -6.71 -10.89 1.38
N ARG A 138 -7.50 -10.59 0.36
CA ARG A 138 -8.09 -11.54 -0.58
C ARG A 138 -7.41 -11.46 -1.94
N THR A 139 -6.09 -11.49 -1.95
CA THR A 139 -5.25 -11.56 -3.13
C THR A 139 -4.10 -12.54 -2.92
N PRO A 140 -3.79 -13.41 -3.90
CA PRO A 140 -2.72 -14.42 -3.77
C PRO A 140 -1.35 -13.80 -3.47
N LYS A 141 -1.08 -12.60 -3.99
CA LYS A 141 0.21 -11.90 -3.79
C LYS A 141 0.45 -11.50 -2.34
N ALA A 142 -0.60 -11.27 -1.57
CA ALA A 142 -0.51 -10.89 -0.15
C ALA A 142 -0.60 -12.09 0.80
N ARG A 143 -0.56 -13.34 0.29
CA ARG A 143 -0.67 -14.55 1.11
C ARG A 143 0.23 -14.56 2.36
N PRO A 144 1.50 -14.10 2.33
CA PRO A 144 2.35 -14.09 3.51
C PRO A 144 2.05 -12.99 4.52
N ILE A 145 1.18 -12.02 4.18
CA ILE A 145 0.88 -10.87 5.02
C ILE A 145 -0.29 -11.20 5.95
N ALA A 146 -0.11 -10.98 7.25
CA ALA A 146 -1.19 -11.05 8.23
C ALA A 146 -1.97 -9.74 8.25
N TYR A 147 -1.28 -8.62 8.35
CA TYR A 147 -1.84 -7.27 8.26
C TYR A 147 -0.74 -6.25 7.95
N GLY A 148 -1.17 -5.05 7.57
CA GLY A 148 -0.32 -3.87 7.41
C GLY A 148 -0.83 -2.72 8.26
N VAL A 149 0.05 -1.85 8.75
CA VAL A 149 -0.27 -0.60 9.43
C VAL A 149 0.37 0.53 8.67
N GLY A 150 -0.44 1.49 8.21
CA GLY A 150 0.04 2.72 7.59
C GLY A 150 -0.07 3.89 8.56
N GLU A 151 0.91 4.76 8.55
CA GLU A 151 0.91 6.01 9.32
C GLU A 151 1.43 7.15 8.46
N PHE A 152 0.57 8.14 8.23
CA PHE A 152 0.95 9.43 7.69
C PHE A 152 1.22 10.43 8.82
N ARG A 153 2.33 11.16 8.72
CA ARG A 153 2.62 12.33 9.54
C ARG A 153 2.90 13.50 8.61
N THR A 154 2.16 14.56 8.77
CA THR A 154 2.24 15.76 7.95
C THR A 154 2.66 16.92 8.84
N VAL A 155 3.80 17.54 8.58
CA VAL A 155 4.38 18.60 9.42
C VAL A 155 4.65 19.83 8.58
N GLN A 156 4.02 20.94 8.92
CA GLN A 156 4.33 22.23 8.30
C GLN A 156 5.72 22.71 8.74
N ILE A 157 6.62 22.89 7.78
CA ILE A 157 8.01 23.33 8.00
C ILE A 157 8.04 24.84 8.18
N ASP A 158 7.35 25.54 7.27
CA ASP A 158 7.20 26.99 7.25
C ASP A 158 5.85 27.40 6.63
N SER A 159 5.61 28.67 6.36
CA SER A 159 4.33 29.16 5.82
C SER A 159 3.98 28.62 4.43
N THR A 160 4.94 28.07 3.71
CA THR A 160 4.82 27.63 2.31
C THR A 160 5.21 26.19 2.06
N HIS A 161 5.81 25.50 3.03
CA HIS A 161 6.29 24.12 2.85
C HIS A 161 5.76 23.19 3.94
N THR A 162 5.37 22.01 3.51
CA THR A 162 4.90 20.92 4.38
C THR A 162 5.65 19.63 4.03
N ARG A 163 6.13 18.91 5.05
CA ARG A 163 6.70 17.58 4.91
C ARG A 163 5.61 16.55 5.18
N VAL A 164 5.47 15.59 4.27
CA VAL A 164 4.63 14.40 4.43
C VAL A 164 5.55 13.20 4.58
N ILE A 165 5.36 12.45 5.66
CA ILE A 165 6.10 11.23 5.99
C ILE A 165 5.08 10.10 6.01
N TRP A 166 5.32 9.03 5.25
CA TRP A 166 4.49 7.84 5.25
C TRP A 166 5.30 6.63 5.67
N THR A 167 4.97 6.06 6.83
CA THR A 167 5.52 4.79 7.31
C THR A 167 4.50 3.68 7.09
N TYR A 168 4.94 2.58 6.49
CA TYR A 168 4.13 1.38 6.35
C TYR A 168 4.84 0.18 6.96
N SER A 169 4.12 -0.57 7.79
CA SER A 169 4.65 -1.66 8.60
C SER A 169 3.83 -2.92 8.37
N PHE A 170 4.47 -4.04 8.06
CA PHE A 170 3.82 -5.33 7.83
C PHE A 170 4.08 -6.32 8.95
N ARG A 171 3.06 -7.04 9.38
CA ARG A 171 3.18 -8.29 10.11
C ARG A 171 3.10 -9.44 9.12
N LEU A 172 4.11 -10.30 9.10
CA LEU A 172 4.07 -11.54 8.32
C LEU A 172 3.39 -12.65 9.13
N LYS A 173 2.78 -13.61 8.42
CA LYS A 173 2.27 -14.85 9.00
C LYS A 173 3.46 -15.75 9.35
N ASP A 174 3.45 -16.33 10.54
CA ASP A 174 4.57 -17.12 11.05
C ASP A 174 4.59 -18.56 10.47
N ASP A 175 3.53 -18.98 9.79
CA ASP A 175 3.34 -20.31 9.17
C ASP A 175 3.41 -20.29 7.63
N VAL A 176 3.74 -19.13 7.02
CA VAL A 176 3.80 -18.95 5.57
C VAL A 176 5.12 -18.31 5.17
N PHE A 177 5.79 -18.89 4.13
CA PHE A 177 6.99 -18.28 3.55
C PHE A 177 6.72 -16.83 3.08
N PRO A 178 7.61 -15.87 3.42
CA PRO A 178 8.88 -16.04 4.11
C PRO A 178 8.78 -15.94 5.65
N GLY A 179 7.63 -15.61 6.24
CA GLY A 179 7.49 -15.33 7.67
C GLY A 179 7.84 -16.51 8.58
N GLU A 180 7.67 -17.76 8.12
CA GLU A 180 8.08 -18.97 8.83
C GLU A 180 9.58 -19.06 9.15
N LEU A 181 10.40 -18.25 8.44
CA LEU A 181 11.86 -18.14 8.67
C LEU A 181 12.23 -17.09 9.73
N GLY A 182 11.25 -16.52 10.42
CA GLY A 182 11.47 -15.51 11.46
C GLY A 182 12.23 -14.29 10.95
N ALA A 183 13.31 -13.89 11.62
CA ALA A 183 14.11 -12.71 11.27
C ALA A 183 14.69 -12.76 9.84
N LEU A 184 15.10 -13.94 9.38
CA LEU A 184 15.57 -14.12 7.99
C LEU A 184 14.44 -13.87 7.00
N GLY A 185 13.25 -14.35 7.29
CA GLY A 185 12.07 -14.12 6.45
C GLY A 185 11.66 -12.66 6.40
N GLN A 186 11.72 -11.96 7.51
CA GLN A 186 11.49 -10.52 7.57
C GLN A 186 12.50 -9.75 6.70
N TRP A 187 13.79 -10.14 6.77
CA TRP A 187 14.82 -9.53 5.93
C TRP A 187 14.58 -9.81 4.44
N LEU A 188 14.25 -11.05 4.06
CA LEU A 188 13.91 -11.41 2.68
C LEU A 188 12.71 -10.61 2.16
N PHE A 189 11.65 -10.47 2.96
CA PHE A 189 10.48 -9.68 2.62
C PHE A 189 10.84 -8.21 2.42
N ARG A 190 11.67 -7.65 3.32
CA ARG A 190 12.15 -6.28 3.23
C ARG A 190 12.87 -6.04 1.90
N VAL A 191 13.97 -6.77 1.63
CA VAL A 191 14.83 -6.49 0.47
C VAL A 191 14.21 -6.94 -0.86
N GLY A 192 13.35 -7.96 -0.84
CA GLY A 192 12.72 -8.52 -2.03
C GLY A 192 11.45 -7.80 -2.46
N PHE A 193 10.72 -7.21 -1.52
CA PHE A 193 9.42 -6.62 -1.79
C PHE A 193 9.27 -5.20 -1.22
N LEU A 194 9.50 -5.01 0.11
CA LEU A 194 9.13 -3.78 0.80
C LEU A 194 9.96 -2.58 0.33
N ASP A 195 11.30 -2.71 0.33
CA ASP A 195 12.22 -1.62 -0.05
C ASP A 195 12.31 -1.41 -1.58
N ARG A 196 11.62 -2.21 -2.36
CA ARG A 196 11.61 -2.13 -3.83
C ARG A 196 10.22 -1.80 -4.37
N GLU A 197 9.37 -2.81 -4.46
CA GLU A 197 8.06 -2.69 -5.13
C GLU A 197 7.10 -1.81 -4.32
N TYR A 198 7.02 -2.07 -3.01
CA TYR A 198 6.13 -1.31 -2.14
C TYR A 198 6.62 0.13 -1.94
N ALA A 199 7.91 0.32 -1.73
CA ALA A 199 8.54 1.65 -1.65
C ALA A 199 8.33 2.47 -2.93
N ALA A 200 8.42 1.84 -4.11
CA ALA A 200 8.14 2.51 -5.38
C ALA A 200 6.69 3.00 -5.47
N MET A 201 5.73 2.20 -5.00
CA MET A 201 4.33 2.60 -4.92
C MET A 201 4.16 3.76 -3.93
N MET A 202 4.76 3.69 -2.73
CA MET A 202 4.68 4.75 -1.73
C MET A 202 5.21 6.08 -2.28
N ARG A 203 6.38 6.08 -2.93
CA ARG A 203 6.93 7.28 -3.60
C ARG A 203 5.98 7.83 -4.67
N GLY A 204 5.42 6.95 -5.50
CA GLY A 204 4.46 7.34 -6.53
C GLY A 204 3.21 8.04 -5.97
N VAL A 205 2.68 7.56 -4.84
CA VAL A 205 1.56 8.17 -4.14
C VAL A 205 1.94 9.54 -3.58
N LEU A 206 3.08 9.65 -2.89
CA LEU A 206 3.56 10.91 -2.32
C LEU A 206 3.83 11.97 -3.40
N GLU A 207 4.43 11.59 -4.52
CA GLU A 207 4.61 12.49 -5.69
C GLU A 207 3.27 12.87 -6.32
N GLY A 208 2.29 11.99 -6.31
CA GLY A 208 0.92 12.28 -6.71
C GLY A 208 0.27 13.36 -5.84
N TYR A 209 0.41 13.27 -4.52
CA TYR A 209 -0.07 14.30 -3.58
C TYR A 209 0.65 15.63 -3.79
N LYS A 210 1.97 15.60 -3.98
CA LYS A 210 2.76 16.79 -4.29
C LYS A 210 2.26 17.48 -5.56
N THR A 211 2.15 16.75 -6.65
CA THR A 211 1.63 17.26 -7.92
C THR A 211 0.23 17.85 -7.77
N ALA A 212 -0.64 17.17 -7.03
CA ALA A 212 -2.01 17.61 -6.81
C ALA A 212 -2.08 18.89 -5.98
N ALA A 213 -1.24 19.02 -4.94
CA ALA A 213 -1.21 20.19 -4.08
C ALA A 213 -0.58 21.40 -4.78
N GLU A 214 0.48 21.20 -5.57
CA GLU A 214 1.24 22.26 -6.23
C GLU A 214 0.59 22.74 -7.55
N THR A 215 -0.33 21.93 -8.13
CA THR A 215 -1.07 22.35 -9.34
C THR A 215 -2.17 23.32 -8.94
N PRO A 216 -2.20 24.54 -9.52
CA PRO A 216 -3.26 25.49 -9.26
C PRO A 216 -4.62 24.90 -9.63
N SER A 217 -5.62 25.01 -8.76
CA SER A 217 -7.02 24.71 -9.11
C SER A 217 -7.39 25.64 -10.28
N ARG A 218 -7.77 25.07 -11.42
CA ARG A 218 -8.33 25.89 -12.50
C ARG A 218 -9.62 26.57 -11.99
N PRO A 219 -9.73 27.89 -12.18
CA PRO A 219 -10.92 28.64 -11.80
C PRO A 219 -12.19 28.17 -12.55
#